data_eeafb547f1f19880ccd920ec12ddfa20
#
_entry.id   eeafb547f1f19880ccd920ec12ddfa20
#
_cell.length_a   1.000
_cell.length_b   1.000
_cell.length_c   1.000
_cell.angle_alpha   90.00
_cell.angle_beta   90.00
_cell.angle_gamma   90.00
#
_symmetry.space_group_name_H-M   'P 1'
#
loop_
_entity.id
_entity.type
_entity.pdbx_description
1 polymer ?
#
loop_
_entity_poly.entity_id
_entity_poly.type
_entity_poly.pdbx_seq_one_letter_code
_entity_poly.pdbx_strand_id
1 'polypeptide(L)'
;LKKVYFSDKDVNGFVHSIIRQMVLDGFKPDYVVGITRGGLNPALMISHYLEIPMHTLKVSLRDDDHCETNLWMAEEAYTGKNILIVDDINDSGSTLNWVMEDWEKSVSLPIDETWDHTWNKSVKFAVLVDNENSAFGLVDYVGMSINKFDDPSWIIFPWENWWKN
;
A
#
# COMPACT_ATOMS: atom_id res chain seq x y z
N LEU A 1 -14.29 20.00 8.42
CA LEU A 1 -14.00 18.68 7.87
C LEU A 1 -14.31 17.61 8.93
N LYS A 2 -15.22 16.69 8.61
CA LYS A 2 -15.61 15.58 9.49
C LYS A 2 -14.40 14.67 9.75
N LYS A 3 -14.20 14.30 11.01
CA LYS A 3 -13.17 13.34 11.42
C LYS A 3 -13.79 11.97 11.65
N VAL A 4 -13.17 10.94 11.10
CA VAL A 4 -13.58 9.54 11.27
C VAL A 4 -12.44 8.80 11.95
N TYR A 5 -12.72 8.26 13.14
CA TYR A 5 -11.76 7.53 13.95
C TYR A 5 -11.97 6.04 13.79
N PHE A 6 -10.93 5.33 13.41
CA PHE A 6 -10.94 3.87 13.41
C PHE A 6 -10.31 3.32 14.68
N SER A 7 -10.88 2.24 15.18
CA SER A 7 -10.35 1.49 16.32
C SER A 7 -9.38 0.40 15.84
N ASP A 8 -8.65 -0.20 16.79
CA ASP A 8 -7.84 -1.40 16.49
C ASP A 8 -8.69 -2.53 15.94
N LYS A 9 -9.92 -2.68 16.45
CA LYS A 9 -10.87 -3.68 15.95
C LYS A 9 -11.26 -3.42 14.49
N ASP A 10 -11.46 -2.17 14.11
CA ASP A 10 -11.74 -1.79 12.72
C ASP A 10 -10.56 -2.17 11.82
N VAL A 11 -9.34 -1.84 12.22
CA VAL A 11 -8.12 -2.19 11.49
C VAL A 11 -7.97 -3.70 11.35
N ASN A 12 -8.21 -4.46 12.41
CA ASN A 12 -8.20 -5.92 12.35
C ASN A 12 -9.18 -6.45 11.29
N GLY A 13 -10.38 -5.88 11.22
CA GLY A 13 -11.37 -6.23 10.21
C GLY A 13 -10.91 -5.92 8.80
N PHE A 14 -10.29 -4.77 8.58
CA PHE A 14 -9.75 -4.39 7.27
C PHE A 14 -8.63 -5.32 6.83
N VAL A 15 -7.71 -5.67 7.73
CA VAL A 15 -6.62 -6.60 7.42
C VAL A 15 -7.14 -7.99 7.12
N HIS A 16 -8.12 -8.49 7.87
CA HIS A 16 -8.79 -9.76 7.55
C HIS A 16 -9.41 -9.75 6.16
N SER A 17 -10.08 -8.66 5.79
CA SER A 17 -10.67 -8.50 4.46
C SER A 17 -9.61 -8.54 3.35
N ILE A 18 -8.49 -7.84 3.54
CA ILE A 18 -7.37 -7.84 2.59
C ILE A 18 -6.81 -9.27 2.43
N ILE A 19 -6.57 -9.96 3.53
CA ILE A 19 -6.04 -11.32 3.50
C ILE A 19 -7.00 -12.27 2.78
N ARG A 20 -8.31 -12.15 3.05
CA ARG A 20 -9.33 -12.95 2.36
C ARG A 20 -9.30 -12.72 0.85
N GLN A 21 -9.26 -11.48 0.42
CA GLN A 21 -9.19 -11.12 -1.01
C GLN A 21 -7.93 -11.70 -1.65
N MET A 22 -6.80 -11.60 -0.97
CA MET A 22 -5.53 -12.14 -1.44
C MET A 22 -5.56 -13.67 -1.59
N VAL A 23 -6.11 -14.37 -0.61
CA VAL A 23 -6.27 -15.83 -0.63
C VAL A 23 -7.19 -16.27 -1.77
N LEU A 24 -8.32 -15.60 -1.96
CA LEU A 24 -9.27 -15.89 -3.04
C LEU A 24 -8.66 -15.62 -4.42
N ASP A 25 -7.78 -14.64 -4.52
CA ASP A 25 -7.05 -14.31 -5.73
C ASP A 25 -5.87 -15.27 -6.02
N GLY A 26 -5.51 -16.08 -5.03
CA GLY A 26 -4.37 -17.01 -5.13
C GLY A 26 -3.02 -16.33 -5.10
N PHE A 27 -2.94 -15.08 -4.66
CA PHE A 27 -1.68 -14.34 -4.57
C PHE A 27 -0.91 -14.70 -3.32
N LYS A 28 0.34 -15.13 -3.52
CA LYS A 28 1.27 -15.49 -2.43
C LYS A 28 2.52 -14.61 -2.52
N PRO A 29 2.57 -13.50 -1.80
CA PRO A 29 3.74 -12.64 -1.83
C PRO A 29 4.96 -13.32 -1.19
N ASP A 30 6.13 -13.05 -1.75
CA ASP A 30 7.40 -13.46 -1.15
C ASP A 30 7.74 -12.58 0.05
N TYR A 31 7.36 -11.33 0.00
CA TYR A 31 7.46 -10.40 1.13
C TYR A 31 6.43 -9.26 1.01
N VAL A 32 6.24 -8.58 2.13
CA VAL A 32 5.37 -7.39 2.25
C VAL A 32 6.24 -6.15 2.38
N VAL A 33 5.86 -5.09 1.71
CA VAL A 33 6.48 -3.77 1.85
C VAL A 33 5.49 -2.80 2.47
N GLY A 34 5.79 -2.31 3.67
CA GLY A 34 5.00 -1.27 4.32
C GLY A 34 5.51 0.12 3.98
N ILE A 35 4.64 0.97 3.45
CA ILE A 35 4.99 2.37 3.22
C ILE A 35 4.94 3.10 4.56
N THR A 36 6.07 3.60 5.01
CA THR A 36 6.14 4.29 6.29
C THR A 36 5.65 5.74 6.15
N ARG A 37 4.91 6.18 7.17
CA ARG A 37 4.63 5.51 8.44
C ARG A 37 3.33 4.72 8.43
N GLY A 38 2.29 5.18 7.74
CA GLY A 38 0.92 4.67 7.87
C GLY A 38 0.75 3.20 7.50
N GLY A 39 1.51 2.72 6.53
CA GLY A 39 1.46 1.32 6.09
C GLY A 39 2.21 0.33 6.97
N LEU A 40 2.96 0.82 7.97
CA LEU A 40 3.80 -0.03 8.80
C LEU A 40 2.99 -1.06 9.60
N ASN A 41 1.97 -0.61 10.32
CA ASN A 41 1.16 -1.50 11.16
C ASN A 41 0.40 -2.57 10.34
N PRO A 42 -0.36 -2.22 9.29
CA PRO A 42 -1.02 -3.25 8.48
C PRO A 42 -0.04 -4.19 7.78
N ALA A 43 1.10 -3.71 7.30
CA ALA A 43 2.14 -4.56 6.70
C ALA A 43 2.69 -5.56 7.72
N LEU A 44 2.98 -5.12 8.94
CA LEU A 44 3.44 -5.97 10.03
C LEU A 44 2.41 -7.08 10.36
N MET A 45 1.14 -6.73 10.44
CA MET A 45 0.06 -7.68 10.71
C MET A 45 -0.02 -8.75 9.61
N ILE A 46 0.05 -8.35 8.35
CA ILE A 46 0.02 -9.26 7.20
C ILE A 46 1.26 -10.16 7.20
N SER A 47 2.44 -9.59 7.45
CA SER A 47 3.70 -10.34 7.55
C SER A 47 3.62 -11.45 8.60
N HIS A 48 3.11 -11.13 9.79
CA HIS A 48 2.92 -12.13 10.84
C HIS A 48 1.92 -13.20 10.46
N TYR A 49 0.79 -12.83 9.89
CA TYR A 49 -0.25 -13.79 9.49
C TYR A 49 0.25 -14.77 8.43
N LEU A 50 0.98 -14.26 7.43
CA LEU A 50 1.50 -15.09 6.33
C LEU A 50 2.84 -15.74 6.63
N GLU A 51 3.48 -15.39 7.74
CA GLU A 51 4.82 -15.86 8.11
C GLU A 51 5.86 -15.58 7.01
N ILE A 52 5.83 -14.37 6.45
CA ILE A 52 6.74 -13.92 5.40
C ILE A 52 7.49 -12.65 5.84
N PRO A 53 8.67 -12.37 5.25
CA PRO A 53 9.43 -11.17 5.57
C PRO A 53 8.66 -9.89 5.27
N MET A 54 8.96 -8.85 6.05
CA MET A 54 8.50 -7.48 5.81
C MET A 54 9.69 -6.55 5.58
N HIS A 55 9.55 -5.67 4.61
CA HIS A 55 10.45 -4.54 4.40
C HIS A 55 9.64 -3.25 4.47
N THR A 56 10.34 -2.13 4.59
CA THR A 56 9.71 -0.80 4.63
C THR A 56 10.22 0.06 3.50
N LEU A 57 9.40 1.01 3.08
CA LEU A 57 9.74 1.99 2.07
C LEU A 57 9.20 3.36 2.53
N LYS A 58 10.10 4.33 2.67
CA LYS A 58 9.71 5.66 3.10
C LYS A 58 9.22 6.46 1.89
N VAL A 59 7.95 6.87 1.92
CA VAL A 59 7.38 7.81 0.95
C VAL A 59 6.61 8.86 1.73
N SER A 60 7.14 10.08 1.80
CA SER A 60 6.52 11.20 2.50
C SER A 60 6.48 12.40 1.58
N LEU A 61 5.33 12.63 0.95
CA LEU A 61 5.11 13.72 0.02
C LEU A 61 4.53 14.98 0.69
N ARG A 62 4.11 14.87 1.96
CA ARG A 62 3.48 15.96 2.71
C ARG A 62 4.43 16.72 3.60
N ASP A 63 5.30 16.00 4.32
CA ASP A 63 6.05 16.58 5.44
C ASP A 63 7.42 17.11 5.05
N ASP A 64 8.17 16.39 4.22
CA ASP A 64 9.56 16.76 3.94
C ASP A 64 10.05 16.39 2.54
N ASP A 65 9.20 15.86 1.69
CA ASP A 65 9.54 15.37 0.34
C ASP A 65 10.72 14.37 0.32
N HIS A 66 11.01 13.74 1.46
CA HIS A 66 12.06 12.73 1.54
C HIS A 66 11.48 11.36 1.23
N CYS A 67 11.69 10.93 0.00
CA CYS A 67 11.29 9.61 -0.46
C CYS A 67 12.52 8.71 -0.62
N GLU A 68 12.36 7.47 -0.20
CA GLU A 68 13.39 6.45 -0.33
C GLU A 68 13.33 5.79 -1.69
N THR A 69 14.39 5.94 -2.48
CA THR A 69 14.58 5.15 -3.69
C THR A 69 15.22 3.82 -3.33
N ASN A 70 14.58 2.72 -3.75
CA ASN A 70 15.04 1.38 -3.42
C ASN A 70 15.24 0.52 -4.67
N LEU A 71 16.46 0.56 -5.20
CA LEU A 71 16.79 -0.12 -6.44
C LEU A 71 16.62 -1.64 -6.36
N TRP A 72 17.01 -2.28 -5.26
CA TRP A 72 16.93 -3.73 -5.16
C TRP A 72 15.49 -4.24 -5.16
N MET A 73 14.55 -3.50 -4.55
CA MET A 73 13.12 -3.84 -4.62
C MET A 73 12.59 -3.72 -6.05
N ALA A 74 12.94 -2.63 -6.74
CA ALA A 74 12.54 -2.40 -8.12
C ALA A 74 13.09 -3.50 -9.06
N GLU A 75 14.33 -3.90 -8.87
CA GLU A 75 14.94 -4.99 -9.64
C GLU A 75 14.24 -6.33 -9.37
N GLU A 76 13.96 -6.66 -8.11
CA GLU A 76 13.23 -7.88 -7.74
C GLU A 76 11.80 -7.87 -8.30
N ALA A 77 11.12 -6.73 -8.24
CA ALA A 77 9.80 -6.57 -8.83
C ALA A 77 9.82 -6.86 -10.33
N TYR A 78 10.78 -6.27 -11.03
CA TYR A 78 10.91 -6.47 -12.47
C TYR A 78 11.24 -7.93 -12.84
N THR A 79 12.04 -8.61 -12.04
CA THR A 79 12.42 -10.02 -12.27
C THR A 79 11.34 -11.03 -11.86
N GLY A 80 10.18 -10.57 -11.38
CA GLY A 80 9.02 -11.42 -11.12
C GLY A 80 8.85 -11.87 -9.68
N LYS A 81 9.54 -11.25 -8.72
CA LYS A 81 9.29 -11.48 -7.30
C LYS A 81 7.87 -11.06 -6.97
N ASN A 82 7.17 -11.86 -6.19
CA ASN A 82 5.82 -11.52 -5.73
C ASN A 82 5.91 -10.58 -4.51
N ILE A 83 5.44 -9.36 -4.66
CA ILE A 83 5.55 -8.31 -3.65
C ILE A 83 4.18 -7.72 -3.37
N LEU A 84 3.82 -7.62 -2.09
CA LEU A 84 2.64 -6.89 -1.66
C LEU A 84 3.07 -5.55 -1.05
N ILE A 85 2.67 -4.44 -1.68
CA ILE A 85 2.89 -3.09 -1.17
C ILE A 85 1.66 -2.66 -0.39
N VAL A 86 1.86 -2.22 0.85
CA VAL A 86 0.78 -1.90 1.79
C VAL A 86 0.91 -0.46 2.29
N ASP A 87 -0.20 0.26 2.22
CA ASP A 87 -0.35 1.57 2.86
C ASP A 87 -1.64 1.60 3.69
N ASP A 88 -1.81 2.62 4.52
CA ASP A 88 -3.03 2.79 5.30
C ASP A 88 -4.18 3.32 4.45
N ILE A 89 -3.94 4.32 3.64
CA ILE A 89 -4.97 4.94 2.80
C ILE A 89 -4.41 5.32 1.41
N ASN A 90 -5.19 5.04 0.38
CA ASN A 90 -5.01 5.61 -0.95
C ASN A 90 -5.95 6.81 -1.07
N ASP A 91 -5.48 7.99 -0.70
CA ASP A 91 -6.32 9.20 -0.66
C ASP A 91 -6.27 9.98 -1.98
N SER A 92 -5.20 10.72 -2.24
CA SER A 92 -5.02 11.42 -3.52
C SER A 92 -4.46 10.51 -4.62
N GLY A 93 -3.79 9.44 -4.24
CA GLY A 93 -3.07 8.55 -5.15
C GLY A 93 -1.61 8.91 -5.37
N SER A 94 -1.16 10.02 -4.82
CA SER A 94 0.20 10.52 -5.07
C SER A 94 1.29 9.57 -4.58
N THR A 95 1.10 8.94 -3.42
CA THR A 95 2.09 8.03 -2.84
C THR A 95 2.31 6.80 -3.70
N LEU A 96 1.25 6.10 -4.07
CA LEU A 96 1.37 4.87 -4.86
C LEU A 96 1.81 5.16 -6.31
N ASN A 97 1.36 6.26 -6.88
CA ASN A 97 1.85 6.71 -8.20
C ASN A 97 3.36 7.00 -8.15
N TRP A 98 3.83 7.64 -7.07
CA TRP A 98 5.26 7.89 -6.89
C TRP A 98 6.08 6.58 -6.86
N VAL A 99 5.61 5.58 -6.14
CA VAL A 99 6.29 4.27 -6.05
C VAL A 99 6.43 3.63 -7.43
N MET A 100 5.34 3.59 -8.20
CA MET A 100 5.38 3.03 -9.56
C MET A 100 6.38 3.78 -10.45
N GLU A 101 6.30 5.11 -10.47
CA GLU A 101 7.19 5.94 -11.28
C GLU A 101 8.65 5.78 -10.86
N ASP A 102 8.93 5.75 -9.56
CA ASP A 102 10.30 5.60 -9.04
C ASP A 102 10.90 4.24 -9.42
N TRP A 103 10.12 3.16 -9.26
CA TRP A 103 10.60 1.83 -9.62
C TRP A 103 10.84 1.69 -11.11
N GLU A 104 9.96 2.21 -11.93
CA GLU A 104 10.12 2.19 -13.39
C GLU A 104 11.34 3.00 -13.85
N LYS A 105 11.64 4.11 -13.18
CA LYS A 105 12.83 4.92 -13.48
C LYS A 105 14.13 4.28 -12.96
N SER A 106 14.05 3.50 -11.90
CA SER A 106 15.23 2.92 -11.25
C SER A 106 15.85 1.76 -12.04
N VAL A 107 15.04 1.09 -12.85
CA VAL A 107 15.47 -0.07 -13.66
C VAL A 107 15.52 0.32 -15.13
N SER A 108 16.72 0.28 -15.72
CA SER A 108 16.88 0.51 -17.15
C SER A 108 16.44 -0.71 -17.94
N LEU A 109 15.39 -0.57 -18.75
CA LEU A 109 14.87 -1.66 -19.57
C LEU A 109 15.43 -1.61 -21.00
N PRO A 110 15.62 -2.78 -21.66
CA PRO A 110 15.76 -2.85 -23.11
C PRO A 110 14.54 -2.22 -23.81
N ILE A 111 14.73 -1.77 -25.05
CA ILE A 111 13.73 -1.01 -25.81
C ILE A 111 12.37 -1.74 -25.92
N ASP A 112 12.41 -3.09 -26.02
CA ASP A 112 11.21 -3.91 -26.23
C ASP A 112 10.59 -4.45 -24.93
N GLU A 113 11.13 -4.10 -23.77
CA GLU A 113 10.64 -4.58 -22.49
C GLU A 113 9.81 -3.51 -21.76
N THR A 114 8.76 -3.98 -21.06
CA THR A 114 7.81 -3.15 -20.31
C THR A 114 7.60 -3.70 -18.91
N TRP A 115 6.84 -2.96 -18.09
CA TRP A 115 6.42 -3.37 -16.75
C TRP A 115 5.05 -4.08 -16.74
N ASP A 116 4.52 -4.46 -17.90
CA ASP A 116 3.17 -5.02 -18.02
C ASP A 116 2.98 -6.35 -17.29
N HIS A 117 4.07 -7.10 -17.07
CA HIS A 117 4.05 -8.36 -16.32
C HIS A 117 4.19 -8.16 -14.79
N THR A 118 4.37 -6.93 -14.32
CA THR A 118 4.68 -6.61 -12.93
C THR A 118 3.48 -6.05 -12.17
N TRP A 119 2.98 -4.88 -12.60
CA TRP A 119 1.93 -4.19 -11.87
C TRP A 119 0.61 -4.94 -11.89
N ASN A 120 0.01 -5.11 -10.70
CA ASN A 120 -1.22 -5.87 -10.46
C ASN A 120 -1.13 -7.36 -10.85
N LYS A 121 0.06 -7.85 -11.03
CA LYS A 121 0.39 -9.27 -11.32
C LYS A 121 1.33 -9.83 -10.27
N SER A 122 2.63 -9.64 -10.41
CA SER A 122 3.61 -10.03 -9.39
C SER A 122 3.73 -9.00 -8.27
N VAL A 123 3.53 -7.71 -8.56
CA VAL A 123 3.46 -6.66 -7.55
C VAL A 123 2.03 -6.18 -7.42
N LYS A 124 1.48 -6.31 -6.22
CA LYS A 124 0.10 -5.91 -5.91
C LYS A 124 0.05 -4.92 -4.75
N PHE A 125 -1.02 -4.15 -4.71
CA PHE A 125 -1.21 -3.07 -3.75
C PHE A 125 -2.39 -3.38 -2.84
N ALA A 126 -2.20 -3.16 -1.54
CA ALA A 126 -3.26 -3.25 -0.54
C ALA A 126 -3.31 -1.98 0.31
N VAL A 127 -4.49 -1.50 0.59
CA VAL A 127 -4.73 -0.36 1.48
C VAL A 127 -5.88 -0.68 2.43
N LEU A 128 -5.82 -0.13 3.65
CA LEU A 128 -6.94 -0.28 4.58
C LEU A 128 -8.16 0.50 4.08
N VAL A 129 -7.93 1.71 3.56
CA VAL A 129 -8.99 2.59 3.05
C VAL A 129 -8.64 3.05 1.65
N ASP A 130 -9.55 2.86 0.72
CA ASP A 130 -9.42 3.35 -0.65
C ASP A 130 -10.41 4.47 -0.92
N ASN A 131 -9.92 5.65 -1.28
CA ASN A 131 -10.76 6.75 -1.74
C ASN A 131 -11.06 6.57 -3.23
N GLU A 132 -12.33 6.36 -3.57
CA GLU A 132 -12.77 6.15 -4.95
C GLU A 132 -12.41 7.29 -5.91
N ASN A 133 -12.12 8.47 -5.37
CA ASN A 133 -11.72 9.66 -6.14
C ASN A 133 -10.19 9.78 -6.28
N SER A 134 -9.42 8.81 -5.78
CA SER A 134 -7.98 8.80 -5.92
C SER A 134 -7.54 8.76 -7.39
N ALA A 135 -6.43 9.44 -7.68
CA ALA A 135 -5.78 9.36 -9.00
C ALA A 135 -5.04 8.04 -9.23
N PHE A 136 -4.97 7.16 -8.22
CA PHE A 136 -4.40 5.82 -8.33
C PHE A 136 -5.53 4.78 -8.29
N GLY A 137 -5.86 4.21 -9.44
CA GLY A 137 -6.96 3.24 -9.59
C GLY A 137 -6.52 1.77 -9.62
N LEU A 138 -5.30 1.45 -9.19
CA LEU A 138 -4.70 0.12 -9.35
C LEU A 138 -4.54 -0.65 -8.03
N VAL A 139 -5.29 -0.30 -6.99
CA VAL A 139 -5.29 -1.05 -5.73
C VAL A 139 -5.96 -2.41 -5.93
N ASP A 140 -5.30 -3.48 -5.50
CA ASP A 140 -5.79 -4.85 -5.67
C ASP A 140 -6.67 -5.31 -4.50
N TYR A 141 -6.28 -4.98 -3.28
CA TYR A 141 -6.97 -5.42 -2.06
C TYR A 141 -7.28 -4.24 -1.15
N VAL A 142 -8.51 -4.18 -0.67
CA VAL A 142 -9.03 -3.00 0.05
C VAL A 142 -9.77 -3.44 1.32
N GLY A 143 -9.48 -2.78 2.44
CA GLY A 143 -10.25 -2.97 3.68
C GLY A 143 -11.66 -2.38 3.57
N MET A 144 -11.74 -1.11 3.18
CA MET A 144 -13.00 -0.45 2.86
C MET A 144 -12.79 0.68 1.84
N SER A 145 -13.84 0.98 1.08
CA SER A 145 -13.85 2.11 0.14
C SER A 145 -14.64 3.28 0.74
N ILE A 146 -14.18 4.49 0.43
CA ILE A 146 -14.86 5.74 0.77
C ILE A 146 -14.93 6.63 -0.48
N ASN A 147 -15.84 7.59 -0.45
CA ASN A 147 -15.96 8.59 -1.50
C ASN A 147 -15.86 9.98 -0.86
N LYS A 148 -14.68 10.56 -0.87
CA LYS A 148 -14.43 11.88 -0.26
C LYS A 148 -15.02 13.04 -1.06
N PHE A 149 -15.40 12.82 -2.30
CA PHE A 149 -16.11 13.83 -3.08
C PHE A 149 -17.53 14.03 -2.51
N ASP A 150 -18.22 12.92 -2.20
CA ASP A 150 -19.58 12.97 -1.68
C ASP A 150 -19.61 13.23 -0.16
N ASP A 151 -18.68 12.64 0.58
CA ASP A 151 -18.58 12.78 2.05
C ASP A 151 -17.15 13.12 2.45
N PRO A 152 -16.74 14.40 2.35
CA PRO A 152 -15.40 14.83 2.75
C PRO A 152 -15.11 14.51 4.21
N SER A 153 -14.07 13.73 4.46
CA SER A 153 -13.70 13.30 5.80
C SER A 153 -12.19 13.20 5.97
N TRP A 154 -11.74 13.35 7.20
CA TRP A 154 -10.36 13.10 7.60
C TRP A 154 -10.31 11.81 8.40
N ILE A 155 -9.62 10.82 7.88
CA ILE A 155 -9.49 9.51 8.53
C ILE A 155 -8.35 9.57 9.55
N ILE A 156 -8.61 9.04 10.74
CA ILE A 156 -7.61 8.93 11.81
C ILE A 156 -7.53 7.47 12.24
N PHE A 157 -6.36 6.89 12.07
CA PHE A 157 -6.10 5.50 12.45
C PHE A 157 -5.72 5.41 13.93
N PRO A 158 -5.86 4.24 14.57
CA PRO A 158 -5.67 4.11 16.03
C PRO A 158 -4.22 4.33 16.50
N TRP A 159 -3.23 4.20 15.63
CA TRP A 159 -1.84 4.54 15.97
C TRP A 159 -1.54 6.03 15.91
N GLU A 160 -2.42 6.82 15.27
CA GLU A 160 -2.35 8.28 15.29
C GLU A 160 -3.02 8.78 16.58
N ASN A 161 -2.43 9.73 17.25
CA ASN A 161 -2.99 10.31 18.47
C ASN A 161 -3.33 9.27 19.59
N TRP A 162 -2.68 8.12 19.59
CA TRP A 162 -2.94 7.01 20.53
C TRP A 162 -2.89 7.44 22.00
N TRP A 163 -2.10 8.48 22.33
CA TRP A 163 -1.97 9.01 23.67
C TRP A 163 -3.13 9.89 24.13
N LYS A 164 -4.09 10.16 23.26
CA LYS A 164 -5.28 10.95 23.56
C LYS A 164 -6.51 10.11 23.90
N ASN A 165 -6.39 8.81 23.84
CA ASN A 165 -7.47 7.86 24.13
C ASN A 165 -7.39 7.35 25.57
#